data_d583dc6448b5a3fbe16484d8193afb8a
#
_entry.id   d583dc6448b5a3fbe16484d8193afb8a
#
_cell.length_a   1.000
_cell.length_b   1.000
_cell.length_c   1.000
_cell.angle_alpha   90.00
_cell.angle_beta   90.00
_cell.angle_gamma   90.00
#
_symmetry.space_group_name_H-M   'P 1'
#
loop_
_entity.id
_entity.type
_entity.pdbx_description
1 polymer ?
#
loop_
_entity_poly.entity_id
_entity_poly.type
_entity_poly.pdbx_seq_one_letter_code
_entity_poly.pdbx_strand_id
1 'polypeptide(L)'
;PDDLRGVPFAISRFNSGSHLMSLAYARERGWELAEKDLIVVNDLAGAVKRLQEPKPAIFLWEKFITASHVHAGTLRRVDEYRPSWPCFVVVARNKVLEEHGDAVQRLMNVVRDQARGLMEKTSAPEMVAQRYGMALADAKEWFGNVRWNTEGRVDGDMLRRVARALQNQG
;
A
#
# COMPACT_ATOMS: atom_id res chain seq x y z
N PRO A 1 -1.47 18.54 -9.62
CA PRO A 1 -2.01 18.17 -8.28
C PRO A 1 -3.01 19.18 -7.75
N ASP A 2 -2.80 20.49 -7.99
CA ASP A 2 -3.66 21.56 -7.46
C ASP A 2 -5.10 21.46 -7.96
N ASP A 3 -5.31 20.91 -9.16
CA ASP A 3 -6.63 20.62 -9.75
C ASP A 3 -7.45 19.56 -8.95
N LEU A 4 -6.79 18.88 -8.00
CA LEU A 4 -7.44 17.86 -7.16
C LEU A 4 -7.95 18.42 -5.82
N ARG A 5 -7.66 19.67 -5.51
CA ARG A 5 -8.11 20.30 -4.25
C ARG A 5 -9.63 20.39 -4.21
N GLY A 6 -10.21 19.90 -3.12
CA GLY A 6 -11.68 19.88 -2.94
C GLY A 6 -12.39 18.73 -3.64
N VAL A 7 -11.68 17.87 -4.35
CA VAL A 7 -12.24 16.61 -4.87
C VAL A 7 -12.35 15.60 -3.73
N PRO A 8 -13.50 14.95 -3.49
CA PRO A 8 -13.66 13.99 -2.41
C PRO A 8 -12.82 12.73 -2.63
N PHE A 9 -12.40 12.11 -1.53
CA PHE A 9 -11.64 10.87 -1.55
C PHE A 9 -12.54 9.66 -1.35
N ALA A 10 -12.45 8.70 -2.25
CA ALA A 10 -13.00 7.37 -2.05
C ALA A 10 -12.08 6.56 -1.12
N ILE A 11 -12.65 5.93 -0.11
CA ILE A 11 -11.94 5.10 0.85
C ILE A 11 -12.65 3.74 0.99
N SER A 12 -11.89 2.67 1.23
CA SER A 12 -12.54 1.37 1.42
C SER A 12 -13.39 1.35 2.70
N ARG A 13 -12.89 1.90 3.78
CA ARG A 13 -13.60 2.12 5.05
C ARG A 13 -12.82 3.11 5.91
N PHE A 14 -13.44 3.66 6.92
CA PHE A 14 -12.71 4.40 7.96
C PHE A 14 -11.63 3.53 8.61
N ASN A 15 -10.52 4.13 8.98
CA ASN A 15 -9.34 3.46 9.56
C ASN A 15 -8.68 2.40 8.65
N SER A 16 -8.93 2.45 7.34
CA SER A 16 -8.23 1.62 6.34
C SER A 16 -6.96 2.28 5.83
N GLY A 17 -6.15 1.53 5.09
CA GLY A 17 -4.98 2.09 4.41
C GLY A 17 -5.34 3.20 3.42
N SER A 18 -6.44 3.07 2.65
CA SER A 18 -6.90 4.13 1.74
C SER A 18 -7.35 5.39 2.48
N HIS A 19 -7.98 5.26 3.65
CA HIS A 19 -8.32 6.40 4.50
C HIS A 19 -7.06 7.10 5.02
N LEU A 20 -6.15 6.34 5.63
CA LEU A 20 -4.88 6.85 6.15
C LEU A 20 -4.07 7.57 5.06
N MET A 21 -3.97 6.97 3.86
CA MET A 21 -3.24 7.58 2.75
C MET A 21 -3.92 8.86 2.24
N SER A 22 -5.26 8.95 2.24
CA SER A 22 -5.99 10.15 1.88
C SER A 22 -5.68 11.30 2.84
N LEU A 23 -5.68 11.03 4.15
CA LEU A 23 -5.32 12.03 5.17
C LEU A 23 -3.87 12.49 5.02
N ALA A 24 -2.93 11.55 4.83
CA ALA A 24 -1.51 11.85 4.67
C ALA A 24 -1.25 12.65 3.40
N TYR A 25 -1.83 12.25 2.27
CA TYR A 25 -1.74 12.94 0.98
C TYR A 25 -2.25 14.38 1.05
N ALA A 26 -3.43 14.58 1.64
CA ALA A 26 -4.04 15.90 1.80
C ALA A 26 -3.19 16.79 2.71
N ARG A 27 -2.74 16.25 3.84
CA ARG A 27 -1.93 16.99 4.82
C ARG A 27 -0.62 17.51 4.24
N GLU A 28 0.11 16.69 3.47
CA GLU A 28 1.35 17.12 2.83
C GLU A 28 1.16 18.26 1.83
N ARG A 29 -0.08 18.42 1.34
CA ARG A 29 -0.48 19.52 0.42
C ARG A 29 -1.15 20.69 1.12
N GLY A 30 -1.24 20.65 2.45
CA GLY A 30 -1.94 21.69 3.23
C GLY A 30 -3.46 21.70 2.98
N TRP A 31 -4.04 20.56 2.63
CA TRP A 31 -5.49 20.41 2.46
C TRP A 31 -6.10 19.82 3.73
N GLU A 32 -7.23 20.38 4.14
CA GLU A 32 -8.04 19.85 5.23
C GLU A 32 -9.09 18.90 4.64
N LEU A 33 -9.19 17.68 5.20
CA LEU A 33 -10.24 16.72 4.88
C LEU A 33 -11.17 16.58 6.08
N ALA A 34 -12.45 16.83 5.86
CA ALA A 34 -13.52 16.51 6.80
C ALA A 34 -14.19 15.17 6.41
N GLU A 35 -14.99 14.61 7.29
CA GLU A 35 -15.71 13.36 7.03
C GLU A 35 -16.60 13.43 5.77
N LYS A 36 -17.21 14.58 5.50
CA LYS A 36 -18.02 14.84 4.28
C LYS A 36 -17.25 14.72 2.97
N ASP A 37 -15.91 14.84 3.04
CA ASP A 37 -15.03 14.75 1.87
C ASP A 37 -14.57 13.30 1.61
N LEU A 38 -15.05 12.35 2.42
CA LEU A 38 -14.75 10.92 2.33
C LEU A 38 -15.95 10.12 1.87
N ILE A 39 -15.75 9.25 0.88
CA ILE A 39 -16.80 8.39 0.31
C ILE A 39 -16.40 6.94 0.56
N VAL A 40 -17.18 6.22 1.36
CA VAL A 40 -16.93 4.79 1.62
C VAL A 40 -17.38 3.97 0.41
N VAL A 41 -16.46 3.20 -0.16
CA VAL A 41 -16.66 2.37 -1.35
C VAL A 41 -16.43 0.87 -1.11
N ASN A 42 -16.06 0.49 0.11
CA ASN A 42 -15.80 -0.85 0.63
C ASN A 42 -14.53 -1.52 0.07
N ASP A 43 -14.40 -1.65 -1.24
CA ASP A 43 -13.32 -2.37 -1.90
C ASP A 43 -12.91 -1.73 -3.24
N LEU A 44 -12.01 -2.39 -3.96
CA LEU A 44 -11.56 -1.93 -5.27
C LEU A 44 -12.69 -1.90 -6.31
N ALA A 45 -13.59 -2.88 -6.29
CA ALA A 45 -14.69 -2.95 -7.24
C ALA A 45 -15.67 -1.79 -7.03
N GLY A 46 -15.99 -1.48 -5.76
CA GLY A 46 -16.78 -0.31 -5.40
C GLY A 46 -16.10 1.00 -5.77
N ALA A 47 -14.76 1.09 -5.60
CA ALA A 47 -14.01 2.26 -6.03
C ALA A 47 -14.04 2.44 -7.55
N VAL A 48 -13.81 1.38 -8.33
CA VAL A 48 -13.89 1.42 -9.80
C VAL A 48 -15.27 1.89 -10.25
N LYS A 49 -16.35 1.35 -9.68
CA LYS A 49 -17.73 1.78 -9.97
C LYS A 49 -17.93 3.25 -9.65
N ARG A 50 -17.50 3.70 -8.45
CA ARG A 50 -17.64 5.10 -8.02
C ARG A 50 -16.89 6.09 -8.93
N LEU A 51 -15.68 5.72 -9.38
CA LEU A 51 -14.84 6.56 -10.21
C LEU A 51 -15.33 6.67 -11.66
N GLN A 52 -16.25 5.83 -12.09
CA GLN A 52 -16.94 5.91 -13.39
C GLN A 52 -18.18 6.83 -13.37
N GLU A 53 -18.61 7.27 -12.18
CA GLU A 53 -19.70 8.22 -12.07
C GLU A 53 -19.29 9.63 -12.56
N PRO A 54 -20.24 10.47 -13.00
CA PRO A 54 -19.93 11.81 -13.50
C PRO A 54 -19.27 12.75 -12.47
N LYS A 55 -19.52 12.51 -11.17
CA LYS A 55 -18.90 13.30 -10.09
C LYS A 55 -17.48 12.79 -9.82
N PRO A 56 -16.45 13.65 -9.87
CA PRO A 56 -15.08 13.23 -9.64
C PRO A 56 -14.87 12.71 -8.22
N ALA A 57 -13.94 11.77 -8.06
CA ALA A 57 -13.41 11.33 -6.79
C ALA A 57 -11.95 10.88 -6.96
N ILE A 58 -11.19 10.90 -5.87
CA ILE A 58 -9.81 10.42 -5.81
C ILE A 58 -9.81 9.12 -5.02
N PHE A 59 -9.07 8.11 -5.49
CA PHE A 59 -8.89 6.86 -4.77
C PHE A 59 -7.41 6.53 -4.67
N LEU A 60 -6.89 6.46 -3.45
CA LEU A 60 -5.52 6.03 -3.19
C LEU A 60 -5.49 4.52 -2.97
N TRP A 61 -4.85 3.83 -3.88
CA TRP A 61 -4.71 2.38 -3.87
C TRP A 61 -3.34 1.96 -4.38
N GLU A 62 -3.04 0.68 -4.27
CA GLU A 62 -1.78 0.16 -4.77
C GLU A 62 -1.68 0.29 -6.30
N LYS A 63 -0.58 0.86 -6.77
CA LYS A 63 -0.35 1.26 -8.16
C LYS A 63 -0.51 0.11 -9.14
N PHE A 64 0.10 -1.02 -8.82
CA PHE A 64 0.19 -2.16 -9.76
C PHE A 64 -1.07 -3.03 -9.74
N ILE A 65 -1.83 -3.05 -8.64
CA ILE A 65 -3.15 -3.67 -8.60
C ILE A 65 -4.14 -2.91 -9.49
N THR A 66 -4.03 -1.58 -9.55
CA THR A 66 -4.90 -0.74 -10.37
C THR A 66 -4.41 -0.58 -11.82
N ALA A 67 -3.21 -1.06 -12.15
CA ALA A 67 -2.60 -0.86 -13.46
C ALA A 67 -3.47 -1.40 -14.62
N SER A 68 -4.10 -2.57 -14.45
CA SER A 68 -4.98 -3.14 -15.47
C SER A 68 -6.16 -2.23 -15.81
N HIS A 69 -6.74 -1.56 -14.82
CA HIS A 69 -7.82 -0.58 -15.02
C HIS A 69 -7.33 0.69 -15.74
N VAL A 70 -6.10 1.12 -15.46
CA VAL A 70 -5.47 2.26 -16.15
C VAL A 70 -5.17 1.90 -17.60
N HIS A 71 -4.61 0.71 -17.87
CA HIS A 71 -4.35 0.23 -19.23
C HIS A 71 -5.63 0.06 -20.05
N ALA A 72 -6.70 -0.38 -19.42
CA ALA A 72 -8.02 -0.50 -20.06
C ALA A 72 -8.75 0.86 -20.23
N GLY A 73 -8.16 1.96 -19.76
CA GLY A 73 -8.79 3.29 -19.81
C GLY A 73 -10.00 3.46 -18.87
N THR A 74 -10.27 2.48 -17.99
CA THR A 74 -11.34 2.52 -16.99
C THR A 74 -11.06 3.50 -15.86
N LEU A 75 -9.78 3.63 -15.49
CA LEU A 75 -9.29 4.58 -14.51
C LEU A 75 -8.16 5.43 -15.12
N ARG A 76 -7.99 6.63 -14.57
CA ARG A 76 -6.89 7.52 -14.91
C ARG A 76 -6.00 7.73 -13.70
N ARG A 77 -4.71 7.43 -13.81
CA ARG A 77 -3.73 7.79 -12.80
C ARG A 77 -3.48 9.30 -12.85
N VAL A 78 -3.67 9.96 -11.72
CA VAL A 78 -3.54 11.42 -11.60
C VAL A 78 -2.32 11.83 -10.80
N ASP A 79 -1.86 10.96 -9.88
CA ASP A 79 -0.67 11.18 -9.07
C ASP A 79 -0.16 9.85 -8.47
N GLU A 80 1.03 9.88 -7.86
CA GLU A 80 1.60 8.80 -7.05
C GLU A 80 2.03 9.35 -5.69
N TYR A 81 1.61 8.66 -4.62
CA TYR A 81 1.97 9.01 -3.26
C TYR A 81 2.70 7.85 -2.59
N ARG A 82 3.89 8.11 -2.09
CA ARG A 82 4.67 7.14 -1.30
C ARG A 82 4.78 7.64 0.13
N PRO A 83 4.22 6.90 1.10
CA PRO A 83 4.40 7.26 2.50
C PRO A 83 5.87 7.12 2.91
N SER A 84 6.28 7.88 3.90
CA SER A 84 7.65 7.87 4.44
C SER A 84 7.96 6.67 5.35
N TRP A 85 7.16 5.62 5.29
CA TRP A 85 7.32 4.40 6.09
C TRP A 85 7.09 3.13 5.26
N PRO A 86 7.64 1.97 5.72
CA PRO A 86 7.40 0.67 5.09
C PRO A 86 5.94 0.27 5.11
N CYS A 87 5.50 -0.46 4.08
CA CYS A 87 4.09 -0.81 3.90
C CYS A 87 3.60 -1.89 4.87
N PHE A 88 4.43 -2.87 5.20
CA PHE A 88 3.98 -4.07 5.92
C PHE A 88 4.95 -4.45 7.04
N VAL A 89 4.39 -5.02 8.09
CA VAL A 89 5.12 -5.61 9.21
C VAL A 89 4.51 -6.96 9.56
N VAL A 90 5.34 -7.85 10.11
CA VAL A 90 4.85 -9.09 10.74
C VAL A 90 4.80 -8.82 12.24
N VAL A 91 3.65 -9.10 12.84
CA VAL A 91 3.42 -8.94 14.29
C VAL A 91 2.99 -10.26 14.90
N ALA A 92 3.44 -10.53 16.12
CA ALA A 92 2.99 -11.67 16.91
C ALA A 92 2.57 -11.20 18.31
N ARG A 93 1.56 -11.84 18.88
CA ARG A 93 1.19 -11.58 20.28
C ARG A 93 2.29 -12.07 21.22
N ASN A 94 2.54 -11.37 22.33
CA ASN A 94 3.57 -11.74 23.30
C ASN A 94 3.41 -13.19 23.76
N LYS A 95 2.18 -13.63 24.08
CA LYS A 95 1.89 -15.01 24.46
C LYS A 95 2.37 -16.03 23.42
N VAL A 96 2.21 -15.75 22.13
CA VAL A 96 2.70 -16.63 21.04
C VAL A 96 4.23 -16.68 21.03
N LEU A 97 4.89 -15.55 21.29
CA LEU A 97 6.35 -15.49 21.37
C LEU A 97 6.89 -16.24 22.60
N GLU A 98 6.19 -16.17 23.72
CA GLU A 98 6.52 -16.90 24.96
C GLU A 98 6.36 -18.41 24.79
N GLU A 99 5.25 -18.86 24.21
CA GLU A 99 4.91 -20.27 24.10
C GLU A 99 5.52 -20.96 22.86
N HIS A 100 5.76 -20.20 21.76
CA HIS A 100 6.14 -20.73 20.45
C HIS A 100 7.21 -19.89 19.74
N GLY A 101 8.03 -19.16 20.47
CA GLY A 101 9.05 -18.25 19.93
C GLY A 101 9.94 -18.90 18.88
N ASP A 102 10.41 -20.13 19.14
CA ASP A 102 11.25 -20.89 18.20
C ASP A 102 10.53 -21.20 16.88
N ALA A 103 9.23 -21.50 16.94
CA ALA A 103 8.45 -21.75 15.74
C ALA A 103 8.26 -20.47 14.91
N VAL A 104 7.99 -19.34 15.57
CA VAL A 104 7.91 -18.02 14.93
C VAL A 104 9.25 -17.68 14.29
N GLN A 105 10.37 -17.90 14.99
CA GLN A 105 11.69 -17.62 14.45
C GLN A 105 12.01 -18.48 13.22
N ARG A 106 11.70 -19.79 13.26
CA ARG A 106 11.85 -20.68 12.07
C ARG A 106 11.00 -20.19 10.89
N LEU A 107 9.74 -19.82 11.13
CA LEU A 107 8.88 -19.28 10.09
C LEU A 107 9.50 -18.02 9.47
N MET A 108 9.96 -17.08 10.30
CA MET A 108 10.57 -15.84 9.81
C MET A 108 11.88 -16.08 9.05
N ASN A 109 12.65 -17.10 9.43
CA ASN A 109 13.84 -17.50 8.69
C ASN A 109 13.46 -17.99 7.29
N VAL A 110 12.46 -18.88 7.19
CA VAL A 110 11.96 -19.37 5.89
C VAL A 110 11.47 -18.21 5.01
N VAL A 111 10.67 -17.30 5.56
CA VAL A 111 10.17 -16.12 4.81
C VAL A 111 11.33 -15.28 4.28
N ARG A 112 12.35 -15.00 5.11
CA ARG A 112 13.52 -14.21 4.71
C ARG A 112 14.37 -14.89 3.64
N ASP A 113 14.58 -16.20 3.77
CA ASP A 113 15.36 -16.97 2.80
C ASP A 113 14.65 -17.05 1.45
N GLN A 114 13.33 -17.24 1.45
CA GLN A 114 12.53 -17.19 0.23
C GLN A 114 12.53 -15.79 -0.41
N ALA A 115 12.41 -14.74 0.40
CA ALA A 115 12.48 -13.36 -0.09
C ALA A 115 13.85 -13.07 -0.72
N ARG A 116 14.95 -13.50 -0.08
CA ARG A 116 16.31 -13.35 -0.63
C ARG A 116 16.45 -14.08 -1.95
N GLY A 117 16.09 -15.37 -1.98
CA GLY A 117 16.16 -16.17 -3.19
C GLY A 117 15.30 -15.63 -4.34
N LEU A 118 14.13 -15.02 -4.04
CA LEU A 118 13.30 -14.37 -5.05
C LEU A 118 13.97 -13.08 -5.56
N MET A 119 14.56 -12.28 -4.69
CA MET A 119 15.24 -11.03 -5.06
C MET A 119 16.47 -11.27 -5.94
N GLU A 120 17.16 -12.38 -5.77
CA GLU A 120 18.35 -12.76 -6.55
C GLU A 120 18.01 -13.44 -7.89
N LYS A 121 16.74 -13.85 -8.05
CA LYS A 121 16.31 -14.60 -9.23
C LYS A 121 16.03 -13.67 -10.42
N THR A 122 16.77 -13.82 -11.49
CA THR A 122 16.64 -12.99 -12.70
C THR A 122 15.26 -13.09 -13.36
N SER A 123 14.60 -14.25 -13.26
CA SER A 123 13.25 -14.49 -13.79
C SER A 123 12.12 -14.12 -12.81
N ALA A 124 12.44 -13.48 -11.69
CA ALA A 124 11.41 -13.14 -10.69
C ALA A 124 10.32 -12.20 -11.25
N PRO A 125 10.61 -11.16 -12.04
CA PRO A 125 9.57 -10.33 -12.63
C PRO A 125 8.60 -11.12 -13.53
N GLU A 126 9.10 -12.07 -14.33
CA GLU A 126 8.30 -12.92 -15.20
C GLU A 126 7.39 -13.85 -14.35
N MET A 127 7.92 -14.40 -13.27
CA MET A 127 7.14 -15.22 -12.33
C MET A 127 6.03 -14.42 -11.67
N VAL A 128 6.31 -13.20 -11.25
CA VAL A 128 5.34 -12.27 -10.65
C VAL A 128 4.26 -11.91 -11.68
N ALA A 129 4.67 -11.51 -12.90
CA ALA A 129 3.75 -11.19 -13.99
C ALA A 129 2.77 -12.34 -14.26
N GLN A 130 3.28 -13.57 -14.39
CA GLN A 130 2.47 -14.76 -14.61
C GLN A 130 1.55 -15.06 -13.42
N ARG A 131 2.08 -15.00 -12.20
CA ARG A 131 1.34 -15.36 -10.97
C ARG A 131 0.15 -14.44 -10.71
N TYR A 132 0.29 -13.15 -11.02
CA TYR A 132 -0.67 -12.10 -10.68
C TYR A 132 -1.40 -11.52 -11.89
N GLY A 133 -1.16 -12.05 -13.10
CA GLY A 133 -1.79 -11.54 -14.32
C GLY A 133 -1.39 -10.09 -14.65
N MET A 134 -0.17 -9.70 -14.28
CA MET A 134 0.34 -8.35 -14.52
C MET A 134 1.00 -8.24 -15.88
N ALA A 135 0.99 -7.05 -16.49
CA ALA A 135 1.88 -6.77 -17.60
C ALA A 135 3.35 -6.91 -17.14
N LEU A 136 4.21 -7.50 -17.99
CA LEU A 136 5.61 -7.72 -17.61
C LEU A 136 6.35 -6.43 -17.29
N ALA A 137 6.02 -5.33 -17.97
CA ALA A 137 6.59 -4.01 -17.68
C ALA A 137 6.26 -3.55 -16.26
N ASP A 138 5.00 -3.71 -15.83
CA ASP A 138 4.56 -3.37 -14.46
C ASP A 138 5.23 -4.26 -13.42
N ALA A 139 5.35 -5.55 -13.71
CA ALA A 139 6.03 -6.50 -12.80
C ALA A 139 7.52 -6.16 -12.64
N LYS A 140 8.19 -5.76 -13.72
CA LYS A 140 9.60 -5.30 -13.69
C LYS A 140 9.73 -4.00 -12.88
N GLU A 141 8.85 -3.04 -13.08
CA GLU A 141 8.84 -1.79 -12.33
C GLU A 141 8.57 -2.05 -10.84
N TRP A 142 7.56 -2.87 -10.52
CA TRP A 142 7.24 -3.26 -9.15
C TRP A 142 8.43 -3.92 -8.47
N PHE A 143 9.00 -4.93 -9.10
CA PHE A 143 10.13 -5.70 -8.57
C PHE A 143 11.37 -4.84 -8.34
N GLY A 144 11.65 -3.90 -9.24
CA GLY A 144 12.75 -2.94 -9.12
C GLY A 144 12.59 -1.97 -7.95
N ASN A 145 11.35 -1.71 -7.52
CA ASN A 145 11.02 -0.77 -6.44
C ASN A 145 10.79 -1.45 -5.08
N VAL A 146 10.45 -2.75 -5.07
CA VAL A 146 10.19 -3.48 -3.84
C VAL A 146 11.49 -3.75 -3.07
N ARG A 147 11.42 -3.68 -1.73
CA ARG A 147 12.52 -4.07 -0.84
C ARG A 147 11.95 -4.89 0.29
N TRP A 148 12.50 -6.06 0.49
CA TRP A 148 12.15 -6.91 1.61
C TRP A 148 13.23 -6.87 2.69
N ASN A 149 12.80 -6.90 3.94
CA ASN A 149 13.71 -7.00 5.07
C ASN A 149 14.25 -8.45 5.21
N THR A 150 15.31 -8.75 4.50
CA THR A 150 15.98 -10.06 4.54
C THR A 150 16.95 -10.20 5.72
N GLU A 151 17.28 -9.11 6.40
CA GLU A 151 18.18 -9.12 7.56
C GLU A 151 17.46 -9.41 8.88
N GLY A 152 16.13 -9.21 8.91
CA GLY A 152 15.30 -9.47 10.08
C GLY A 152 15.45 -8.44 11.21
N ARG A 153 16.00 -7.29 10.91
CA ARG A 153 16.11 -6.18 11.86
C ARG A 153 14.98 -5.19 11.63
N VAL A 154 14.38 -4.73 12.72
CA VAL A 154 13.39 -3.65 12.69
C VAL A 154 14.05 -2.41 13.28
N ASP A 155 14.06 -1.33 12.50
CA ASP A 155 14.57 -0.04 12.94
C ASP A 155 13.57 0.61 13.92
N GLY A 156 13.99 0.72 15.20
CA GLY A 156 13.15 1.33 16.24
C GLY A 156 12.88 2.82 16.01
N ASP A 157 13.80 3.54 15.38
CA ASP A 157 13.60 4.95 15.04
C ASP A 157 12.55 5.09 13.92
N MET A 158 12.58 4.21 12.95
CA MET A 158 11.54 4.13 11.92
C MET A 158 10.18 3.88 12.56
N LEU A 159 10.05 2.91 13.47
CA LEU A 159 8.77 2.65 14.16
C LEU A 159 8.28 3.87 14.95
N ARG A 160 9.17 4.59 15.63
CA ARG A 160 8.82 5.84 16.34
C ARG A 160 8.33 6.91 15.39
N ARG A 161 8.96 7.08 14.23
CA ARG A 161 8.49 8.02 13.19
C ARG A 161 7.10 7.66 12.68
N VAL A 162 6.87 6.38 12.39
CA VAL A 162 5.55 5.88 11.96
C VAL A 162 4.49 6.15 13.04
N ALA A 163 4.77 5.79 14.29
CA ALA A 163 3.83 6.01 15.40
C ALA A 163 3.44 7.50 15.53
N ARG A 164 4.43 8.41 15.45
CA ARG A 164 4.15 9.85 15.47
C ARG A 164 3.32 10.31 14.26
N ALA A 165 3.63 9.78 13.07
CA ALA A 165 2.88 10.12 11.86
C ALA A 165 1.42 9.68 11.98
N LEU A 166 1.16 8.49 12.53
CA LEU A 166 -0.18 7.96 12.75
C LEU A 166 -0.94 8.75 13.84
N GLN A 167 -0.30 9.05 14.97
CA GLN A 167 -0.89 9.87 16.04
C GLN A 167 -1.32 11.26 15.56
N ASN A 168 -0.58 11.84 14.62
CA ASN A 168 -0.87 13.14 14.05
C ASN A 168 -2.03 13.12 13.03
N GLN A 169 -2.59 11.98 12.71
CA GLN A 169 -3.68 11.87 11.73
C GLN A 169 -5.07 11.68 12.36
N GLY A 170 -5.15 11.74 13.69
CA GLY A 170 -6.38 11.67 14.48
C GLY A 170 -6.57 10.32 15.12
#